data_abc7fce2af5d447dee0d0b0680b1576a
#
_entry.id   abc7fce2af5d447dee0d0b0680b1576a
#
_cell.length_a   1.000
_cell.length_b   1.000
_cell.length_c   1.000
_cell.angle_alpha   90.00
_cell.angle_beta   90.00
_cell.angle_gamma   90.00
#
_symmetry.space_group_name_H-M   'P 1'
#
loop_
_entity.id
_entity.type
_entity.pdbx_description
1 polymer ?
#
loop_
_entity_poly.entity_id
_entity_poly.type
_entity_poly.pdbx_seq_one_letter_code
_entity_poly.pdbx_strand_id
1 'polypeptide(L)'
;MYYSKFYYWKYFVFFNNKDQFVKLMNTDKVQDLIQSGITNSKVEVVDTTGTNDHFSVIVISDSFEGLSLIEQHQMVYKAVGSYMTNEIHALEIKTYSTKAWKQKN
;
A
#
# COMPACT_ATOMS: atom_id res chain seq x y z
N MET A 1 -1.14 -25.32 4.13
CA MET A 1 -1.28 -24.75 4.34
C MET A 1 -1.52 -24.08 5.06
N TYR A 2 -1.61 -23.95 5.44
CA TYR A 2 -1.98 -23.26 6.03
C TYR A 2 -1.28 -22.66 6.90
N TYR A 3 -0.37 -22.56 7.10
CA TYR A 3 0.40 -21.85 7.72
C TYR A 3 0.33 -20.50 7.42
N SER A 4 0.17 -20.24 6.39
CA SER A 4 -0.03 -18.92 5.90
C SER A 4 -1.17 -18.21 6.58
N LYS A 5 -2.08 -18.93 7.16
CA LYS A 5 -3.16 -18.25 7.84
C LYS A 5 -2.69 -17.45 9.06
N PHE A 6 -1.57 -17.82 9.65
CA PHE A 6 -1.04 -17.01 10.73
C PHE A 6 -0.42 -15.73 10.20
N TYR A 7 0.18 -15.81 9.03
CA TYR A 7 0.78 -14.69 8.42
C TYR A 7 -0.25 -13.64 8.05
N TYR A 8 -1.44 -14.08 7.65
CA TYR A 8 -2.50 -13.19 7.25
C TYR A 8 -3.58 -13.03 8.30
N TRP A 9 -3.29 -13.39 9.55
CA TRP A 9 -4.37 -13.48 10.51
C TRP A 9 -5.20 -12.22 10.63
N LYS A 10 -4.64 -11.05 10.52
CA LYS A 10 -5.42 -9.83 10.67
C LYS A 10 -6.33 -9.58 9.47
N TYR A 11 -6.09 -10.29 8.37
CA TYR A 11 -6.97 -10.22 7.23
C TYR A 11 -7.85 -11.44 7.10
N PHE A 12 -7.65 -12.39 7.99
CA PHE A 12 -8.27 -13.69 7.88
C PHE A 12 -9.60 -13.79 8.62
N VAL A 13 -9.92 -12.80 9.40
CA VAL A 13 -11.04 -12.85 10.32
C VAL A 13 -12.34 -13.30 9.68
N PHE A 14 -12.56 -12.92 8.45
CA PHE A 14 -13.81 -13.20 7.77
C PHE A 14 -13.74 -14.29 6.76
N PHE A 15 -12.74 -15.11 6.82
CA PHE A 15 -12.53 -16.07 5.78
C PHE A 15 -13.54 -17.20 5.80
N ASN A 16 -14.46 -17.18 6.68
CA ASN A 16 -15.50 -18.20 6.69
C ASN A 16 -16.38 -18.12 5.44
N ASN A 17 -16.22 -17.08 4.63
CA ASN A 17 -17.01 -16.92 3.43
C ASN A 17 -16.11 -16.40 2.33
N LYS A 18 -16.05 -17.14 1.22
CA LYS A 18 -15.15 -16.77 0.15
C LYS A 18 -15.43 -15.39 -0.43
N ASP A 19 -16.66 -14.94 -0.40
CA ASP A 19 -17.00 -13.65 -0.93
C ASP A 19 -16.48 -12.52 -0.06
N GLN A 20 -16.27 -12.80 1.20
CA GLN A 20 -15.79 -11.78 2.12
C GLN A 20 -14.30 -11.60 2.05
N PHE A 21 -13.59 -12.56 1.50
CA PHE A 21 -12.16 -12.45 1.43
C PHE A 21 -11.73 -11.22 0.64
N VAL A 22 -12.45 -10.89 -0.42
CA VAL A 22 -12.11 -9.71 -1.22
C VAL A 22 -12.41 -8.41 -0.51
N LYS A 23 -13.15 -8.45 0.58
CA LYS A 23 -13.46 -7.25 1.34
C LYS A 23 -12.36 -6.84 2.30
N LEU A 24 -11.27 -7.60 2.31
CA LEU A 24 -10.19 -7.32 3.24
C LEU A 24 -9.33 -6.13 2.85
N MET A 25 -9.52 -5.59 1.65
CA MET A 25 -8.76 -4.41 1.26
C MET A 25 -9.18 -3.23 2.13
N ASN A 26 -8.21 -2.58 2.73
CA ASN A 26 -8.44 -1.40 3.55
C ASN A 26 -7.13 -0.64 3.67
N THR A 27 -7.14 0.47 4.41
CA THR A 27 -5.95 1.30 4.54
C THR A 27 -4.79 0.56 5.17
N ASP A 28 -5.05 -0.30 6.14
CA ASP A 28 -3.98 -1.05 6.80
C ASP A 28 -3.30 -2.00 5.83
N LYS A 29 -4.07 -2.67 4.99
CA LYS A 29 -3.49 -3.60 4.03
C LYS A 29 -2.69 -2.86 2.96
N VAL A 30 -3.20 -1.74 2.47
CA VAL A 30 -2.45 -0.94 1.50
C VAL A 30 -1.13 -0.49 2.12
N GLN A 31 -1.16 -0.01 3.35
CA GLN A 31 0.05 0.40 4.04
C GLN A 31 1.04 -0.75 4.16
N ASP A 32 0.56 -1.92 4.58
CA ASP A 32 1.44 -3.08 4.75
C ASP A 32 2.07 -3.52 3.43
N LEU A 33 1.29 -3.51 2.35
CA LEU A 33 1.81 -3.90 1.03
C LEU A 33 2.94 -2.97 0.61
N ILE A 34 2.76 -1.68 0.78
CA ILE A 34 3.77 -0.72 0.36
C ILE A 34 4.99 -0.80 1.27
N GLN A 35 4.79 -0.88 2.58
CA GLN A 35 5.91 -0.97 3.51
C GLN A 35 6.71 -2.24 3.31
N SER A 36 6.04 -3.34 2.97
CA SER A 36 6.75 -4.59 2.72
C SER A 36 7.53 -4.55 1.42
N GLY A 37 7.06 -3.78 0.45
CA GLY A 37 7.69 -3.74 -0.86
C GLY A 37 8.75 -2.66 -1.01
N ILE A 38 8.80 -1.69 -0.10
CA ILE A 38 9.75 -0.58 -0.21
C ILE A 38 10.50 -0.45 1.12
N THR A 39 11.81 -0.65 1.07
CA THR A 39 12.66 -0.66 2.24
C THR A 39 12.66 0.71 2.93
N ASN A 40 12.62 0.68 4.26
CA ASN A 40 12.70 1.89 5.07
C ASN A 40 11.68 2.94 4.67
N SER A 41 10.45 2.51 4.45
CA SER A 41 9.41 3.43 4.02
C SER A 41 8.47 3.78 5.16
N LYS A 42 8.00 5.03 5.11
CA LYS A 42 6.93 5.52 5.95
C LYS A 42 5.75 5.77 5.04
N VAL A 43 4.61 5.21 5.38
CA VAL A 43 3.46 5.23 4.47
C VAL A 43 2.23 5.73 5.21
N GLU A 44 1.56 6.72 4.62
CA GLU A 44 0.26 7.17 5.11
C GLU A 44 -0.77 6.88 4.05
N VAL A 45 -1.88 6.31 4.44
CA VAL A 45 -2.93 5.91 3.52
C VAL A 45 -4.25 6.48 3.98
N VAL A 46 -4.98 7.08 3.04
CA VAL A 46 -6.32 7.59 3.30
C VAL A 46 -7.28 6.95 2.31
N ASP A 47 -8.41 6.49 2.81
CA ASP A 47 -9.51 5.99 1.99
C ASP A 47 -10.34 7.21 1.60
N THR A 48 -10.24 7.61 0.33
CA THR A 48 -10.79 8.89 -0.11
C THR A 48 -12.31 8.90 -0.29
N THR A 49 -12.90 7.73 -0.47
CA THR A 49 -14.35 7.63 -0.70
C THR A 49 -15.09 6.89 0.42
N GLY A 50 -14.35 6.28 1.33
CA GLY A 50 -14.97 5.49 2.39
C GLY A 50 -15.41 4.11 1.94
N THR A 51 -15.01 3.69 0.75
CA THR A 51 -15.46 2.41 0.19
C THR A 51 -14.34 1.38 0.07
N ASN A 52 -13.14 1.70 0.57
CA ASN A 52 -11.99 0.79 0.60
C ASN A 52 -11.52 0.34 -0.78
N ASP A 53 -11.66 1.20 -1.76
CA ASP A 53 -11.19 0.90 -3.11
C ASP A 53 -10.54 2.10 -3.81
N HIS A 54 -10.62 3.28 -3.21
CA HIS A 54 -9.98 4.50 -3.72
C HIS A 54 -9.11 5.07 -2.61
N PHE A 55 -7.81 5.07 -2.83
CA PHE A 55 -6.87 5.47 -1.77
C PHE A 55 -5.94 6.56 -2.22
N SER A 56 -5.53 7.39 -1.26
CA SER A 56 -4.45 8.35 -1.46
C SER A 56 -3.32 7.94 -0.53
N VAL A 57 -2.10 7.84 -1.06
CA VAL A 57 -0.96 7.42 -0.27
C VAL A 57 0.17 8.43 -0.36
N ILE A 58 0.86 8.60 0.76
CA ILE A 58 2.12 9.34 0.81
C ILE A 58 3.17 8.34 1.25
N VAL A 59 4.23 8.20 0.46
CA VAL A 59 5.29 7.25 0.73
C VAL A 59 6.61 8.01 0.82
N ILE A 60 7.29 7.85 1.93
CA ILE A 60 8.57 8.50 2.20
C ILE A 60 9.59 7.41 2.41
N SER A 61 10.68 7.43 1.65
CA SER A 61 11.70 6.39 1.77
C SER A 61 13.05 6.89 1.31
N ASP A 62 14.10 6.46 2.03
CA ASP A 62 15.46 6.67 1.57
C ASP A 62 15.71 6.01 0.21
N SER A 63 14.96 4.95 -0.11
CA SER A 63 15.11 4.25 -1.37
C SER A 63 14.77 5.12 -2.57
N PHE A 64 14.08 6.22 -2.37
CA PHE A 64 13.70 7.13 -3.45
C PHE A 64 14.77 8.14 -3.79
N GLU A 65 15.82 8.23 -2.99
CA GLU A 65 16.86 9.22 -3.22
C GLU A 65 17.51 8.97 -4.58
N GLY A 66 17.58 10.02 -5.41
CA GLY A 66 18.19 9.92 -6.72
C GLY A 66 17.32 9.33 -7.81
N LEU A 67 16.12 8.86 -7.48
CA LEU A 67 15.22 8.30 -8.47
C LEU A 67 14.30 9.38 -9.05
N SER A 68 13.93 9.21 -10.31
CA SER A 68 12.93 10.08 -10.92
C SER A 68 11.56 9.84 -10.29
N LEU A 69 10.66 10.80 -10.48
CA LEU A 69 9.30 10.64 -9.96
C LEU A 69 8.63 9.40 -10.53
N ILE A 70 8.83 9.15 -11.82
CA ILE A 70 8.25 7.97 -12.46
C ILE A 70 8.78 6.69 -11.83
N GLU A 71 10.09 6.63 -11.58
CA GLU A 71 10.68 5.45 -10.95
C GLU A 71 10.14 5.24 -9.55
N GLN A 72 9.97 6.32 -8.80
CA GLN A 72 9.40 6.22 -7.46
C GLN A 72 7.98 5.66 -7.50
N HIS A 73 7.15 6.17 -8.41
CA HIS A 73 5.78 5.70 -8.53
C HIS A 73 5.70 4.26 -8.99
N GLN A 74 6.61 3.84 -9.88
CA GLN A 74 6.66 2.46 -10.30
C GLN A 74 6.95 1.51 -9.15
N MET A 75 7.78 1.93 -8.21
CA MET A 75 8.04 1.11 -7.02
C MET A 75 6.79 0.93 -6.19
N VAL A 76 5.97 1.96 -6.07
CA VAL A 76 4.73 1.86 -5.31
C VAL A 76 3.74 0.93 -6.03
N TYR A 77 3.58 1.08 -7.33
CA TYR A 77 2.69 0.19 -8.09
C TYR A 77 3.14 -1.26 -7.99
N LYS A 78 4.44 -1.49 -8.05
CA LYS A 78 4.95 -2.83 -7.92
C LYS A 78 4.66 -3.41 -6.54
N ALA A 79 4.74 -2.59 -5.51
CA ALA A 79 4.49 -3.03 -4.15
C ALA A 79 3.03 -3.46 -3.94
N VAL A 80 2.08 -2.73 -4.54
CA VAL A 80 0.67 -3.11 -4.40
C VAL A 80 0.30 -4.25 -5.37
N GLY A 81 1.07 -4.43 -6.43
CA GLY A 81 0.94 -5.59 -7.30
C GLY A 81 -0.41 -5.73 -7.95
N SER A 82 -0.90 -6.95 -8.00
CA SER A 82 -2.13 -7.28 -8.71
C SER A 82 -3.39 -6.71 -8.07
N TYR A 83 -3.29 -6.20 -6.85
CA TYR A 83 -4.47 -5.60 -6.21
C TYR A 83 -4.96 -4.36 -6.95
N MET A 84 -4.09 -3.72 -7.73
CA MET A 84 -4.46 -2.50 -8.44
C MET A 84 -5.63 -2.66 -9.39
N THR A 85 -5.79 -3.82 -10.00
CA THR A 85 -6.84 -3.98 -11.00
C THR A 85 -8.10 -4.62 -10.46
N ASN A 86 -8.02 -5.18 -9.26
CA ASN A 86 -9.15 -5.92 -8.70
C ASN A 86 -9.74 -5.19 -7.51
N GLU A 87 -8.98 -5.08 -6.44
CA GLU A 87 -9.50 -4.54 -5.19
C GLU A 87 -9.27 -3.04 -5.06
N ILE A 88 -8.23 -2.51 -5.70
CA ILE A 88 -7.93 -1.09 -5.64
C ILE A 88 -8.28 -0.47 -6.99
N HIS A 89 -9.32 0.36 -7.01
CA HIS A 89 -9.79 0.98 -8.24
C HIS A 89 -9.06 2.28 -8.56
N ALA A 90 -8.55 2.97 -7.55
CA ALA A 90 -7.80 4.20 -7.77
C ALA A 90 -6.78 4.37 -6.66
N LEU A 91 -5.59 4.80 -7.04
CA LEU A 91 -4.51 5.03 -6.09
C LEU A 91 -3.79 6.32 -6.46
N GLU A 92 -4.00 7.35 -5.67
CA GLU A 92 -3.28 8.60 -5.82
C GLU A 92 -1.98 8.52 -5.03
N ILE A 93 -0.86 8.79 -5.67
CA ILE A 93 0.45 8.55 -5.07
C ILE A 93 1.25 9.84 -4.97
N LYS A 94 1.80 10.09 -3.80
CA LYS A 94 2.82 11.11 -3.58
C LYS A 94 4.02 10.45 -2.95
N THR A 95 5.19 10.68 -3.50
CA THR A 95 6.41 10.05 -3.01
C THR A 95 7.46 11.12 -2.71
N TYR A 96 8.26 10.84 -1.69
CA TYR A 96 9.35 11.73 -1.28
C TYR A 96 10.51 10.89 -0.79
N SER A 97 11.73 11.31 -1.12
CA SER A 97 12.88 10.80 -0.38
C SER A 97 12.82 11.39 1.03
N THR A 98 13.52 10.78 1.97
CA THR A 98 13.56 11.30 3.33
C THR A 98 14.10 12.73 3.34
N LYS A 99 15.12 12.98 2.53
CA LYS A 99 15.70 14.30 2.45
C LYS A 99 14.71 15.34 1.92
N ALA A 100 14.01 14.98 0.84
CA ALA A 100 13.02 15.87 0.25
C ALA A 100 11.86 16.14 1.22
N TRP A 101 11.45 15.13 1.96
CA TRP A 101 10.39 15.30 2.94
C TRP A 101 10.79 16.28 4.04
N LYS A 102 12.01 16.16 4.54
CA LYS A 102 12.50 17.05 5.58
C LYS A 102 12.60 18.49 5.09
N GLN A 103 12.98 18.69 3.84
CA GLN A 103 13.07 20.01 3.26
C GLN A 103 11.68 20.64 3.07
N LYS A 104 10.69 19.80 2.77
CA LYS A 104 9.33 20.26 2.60
C LYS A 104 8.71 20.70 3.92
N ASN A 105 9.04 20.03 4.99
CA ASN A 105 8.49 20.30 6.30
C ASN A 105 9.52 21.01 7.19
#